data_0845b5fa3b64795759d58130f0d5cc51
#
_entry.id   0845b5fa3b64795759d58130f0d5cc51
#
_cell.length_a   1.000
_cell.length_b   1.000
_cell.length_c   1.000
_cell.angle_alpha   90.00
_cell.angle_beta   90.00
_cell.angle_gamma   90.00
#
_symmetry.space_group_name_H-M   'P 1'
#
loop_
_entity.id
_entity.type
_entity.pdbx_description
1 polymer ?
#
loop_
_entity_poly.entity_id
_entity_poly.type
_entity_poly.pdbx_seq_one_letter_code
_entity_poly.pdbx_strand_id
1 'polypeptide(L)'
;MKKRLLAMTLASALCAGMLAGCGGSPASDNGGSSADSGSSGNAYNISVIVKLTDGHFNKVMAGAKAYADEHDNVNVDIQSPTSATSYDEQVNMIETSLGNPSIDALVLAPLQSNSASTLVANTDKVVIALDTDFTSDKKLAFVGTGNKDAAKSGGTAAVEAAKANGVDKPTVLIVTGVQGDETHEARLAGYKEGVEEAGGEVIEVQYCDGLAEKAATAMESVMQMYPDGIDVVLSSNDDMAMSVVKIIKDSGNAKYADTIVCGFDGKTSAISAIKDGTLGMDIAQLGYDMGYKAVEAAVKALEGEQVDSFIDSGSKVADSTNCDEYIDDMKAKGLWE
;
A
#
# COMPACT_ATOMS: atom_id res chain seq x y z
N MET A 1 52.57 33.99 6.99
CA MET A 1 53.63 33.91 8.01
C MET A 1 53.51 32.58 8.75
N LYS A 2 54.65 31.84 8.76
CA LYS A 2 55.05 30.72 9.65
C LYS A 2 54.12 29.49 9.72
N LYS A 3 54.31 28.39 8.95
CA LYS A 3 55.30 27.32 9.09
C LYS A 3 55.40 26.75 10.53
N ARG A 4 55.03 25.47 10.71
CA ARG A 4 55.92 24.45 11.24
C ARG A 4 55.37 23.05 11.03
N LEU A 5 56.11 22.28 10.23
CA LEU A 5 56.21 20.83 10.21
C LEU A 5 56.75 20.32 11.55
N LEU A 6 56.36 19.11 11.95
CA LEU A 6 57.33 18.16 12.49
C LEU A 6 56.85 16.71 12.22
N ALA A 7 57.79 15.94 11.73
CA ALA A 7 57.72 14.54 11.32
C ALA A 7 58.41 13.63 12.37
N MET A 8 58.35 12.32 12.06
CA MET A 8 59.17 11.21 12.59
C MET A 8 58.62 10.52 13.86
N THR A 9 58.62 9.21 14.04
CA THR A 9 59.47 8.13 13.56
C THR A 9 58.89 6.74 13.78
N LEU A 10 59.25 5.85 12.88
CA LEU A 10 59.25 4.39 12.89
C LEU A 10 59.66 3.70 14.20
N ALA A 11 59.08 2.54 14.51
CA ALA A 11 59.87 1.40 15.03
C ALA A 11 59.14 0.05 14.78
N SER A 12 59.81 -0.77 14.01
CA SER A 12 59.56 -2.20 13.72
C SER A 12 60.09 -3.08 14.87
N ALA A 13 59.41 -4.21 15.15
CA ALA A 13 60.09 -5.38 15.74
C ALA A 13 59.37 -6.65 15.31
N LEU A 14 60.06 -7.43 14.47
CA LEU A 14 59.88 -8.83 14.16
C LEU A 14 60.26 -9.70 15.39
N CYS A 15 59.55 -10.79 15.66
CA CYS A 15 60.12 -12.01 16.22
C CYS A 15 59.33 -13.22 15.78
N ALA A 16 59.98 -14.08 15.00
CA ALA A 16 59.62 -15.43 14.66
C ALA A 16 60.05 -16.40 15.78
N GLY A 17 59.35 -17.50 15.94
CA GLY A 17 59.70 -18.60 16.84
C GLY A 17 58.94 -19.87 16.48
N MET A 18 59.68 -20.84 15.99
CA MET A 18 59.29 -22.14 15.45
C MET A 18 59.10 -23.25 16.48
N LEU A 19 58.35 -24.26 16.03
CA LEU A 19 58.55 -25.71 16.10
C LEU A 19 58.02 -26.55 17.27
N ALA A 20 57.07 -27.38 16.91
CA ALA A 20 57.08 -28.86 16.91
C ALA A 20 56.96 -29.62 18.23
N GLY A 21 56.05 -30.53 18.24
CA GLY A 21 55.91 -31.63 19.21
C GLY A 21 54.85 -32.65 18.77
N CYS A 22 55.28 -33.74 18.17
CA CYS A 22 54.49 -34.94 17.89
C CYS A 22 54.15 -35.74 19.12
N GLY A 23 53.00 -36.44 19.11
CA GLY A 23 52.93 -37.74 19.78
C GLY A 23 51.61 -38.11 20.44
N GLY A 24 50.95 -39.18 19.87
CA GLY A 24 50.22 -40.17 20.64
C GLY A 24 48.70 -40.11 20.71
N SER A 25 48.01 -40.87 19.83
CA SER A 25 46.69 -41.43 20.10
C SER A 25 46.73 -42.53 21.16
N PRO A 26 45.65 -42.87 21.89
CA PRO A 26 44.58 -43.64 21.28
C PRO A 26 43.14 -43.31 21.72
N ALA A 27 42.23 -43.89 21.00
CA ALA A 27 40.78 -43.83 20.97
C ALA A 27 40.09 -44.10 22.33
N SER A 28 38.92 -43.42 22.50
CA SER A 28 37.63 -44.02 22.97
C SER A 28 36.49 -43.02 22.79
N ASP A 29 35.66 -43.29 21.88
CA ASP A 29 34.23 -43.63 21.92
C ASP A 29 33.24 -42.64 22.52
N ASN A 30 32.27 -42.31 21.64
CA ASN A 30 30.85 -42.07 21.85
C ASN A 30 30.37 -40.75 22.48
N GLY A 31 29.71 -39.99 21.64
CA GLY A 31 28.87 -38.85 21.99
C GLY A 31 28.44 -38.10 20.74
N GLY A 32 27.57 -38.72 19.93
CA GLY A 32 26.96 -38.06 18.79
C GLY A 32 26.16 -36.83 19.26
N SER A 33 26.73 -35.65 19.05
CA SER A 33 25.99 -34.41 19.02
C SER A 33 25.73 -34.16 17.53
N SER A 34 24.55 -34.46 17.09
CA SER A 34 24.03 -33.98 15.82
C SER A 34 24.11 -32.47 15.86
N ALA A 35 25.14 -31.93 15.24
CA ALA A 35 25.11 -30.55 14.84
C ALA A 35 23.97 -30.47 13.83
N ASP A 36 22.86 -29.89 14.24
CA ASP A 36 21.84 -29.37 13.37
C ASP A 36 22.56 -28.44 12.39
N SER A 37 22.84 -28.95 11.20
CA SER A 37 23.29 -28.15 10.08
C SER A 37 22.07 -27.34 9.65
N GLY A 38 21.80 -26.25 10.37
CA GLY A 38 20.94 -25.18 9.88
C GLY A 38 21.45 -24.82 8.49
N SER A 39 20.65 -25.13 7.51
CA SER A 39 20.84 -24.69 6.13
C SER A 39 20.94 -23.15 6.18
N SER A 40 22.16 -22.63 6.07
CA SER A 40 22.34 -21.22 5.72
C SER A 40 21.95 -21.08 4.25
N GLY A 41 20.67 -21.12 3.96
CA GLY A 41 20.13 -20.65 2.68
C GLY A 41 20.59 -19.21 2.49
N ASN A 42 20.95 -18.86 1.27
CA ASN A 42 21.26 -17.46 0.95
C ASN A 42 20.09 -16.58 1.39
N ALA A 43 20.41 -15.48 2.09
CA ALA A 43 19.38 -14.51 2.47
C ALA A 43 18.83 -13.85 1.20
N TYR A 44 17.51 -13.72 1.10
CA TYR A 44 16.83 -12.98 0.04
C TYR A 44 16.82 -11.50 0.38
N ASN A 45 17.25 -10.67 -0.56
CA ASN A 45 17.26 -9.22 -0.41
C ASN A 45 16.21 -8.61 -1.34
N ILE A 46 15.17 -8.04 -0.77
CA ILE A 46 14.00 -7.54 -1.49
C ILE A 46 13.94 -6.03 -1.35
N SER A 47 13.95 -5.31 -2.47
CA SER A 47 13.68 -3.88 -2.49
C SER A 47 12.17 -3.67 -2.58
N VAL A 48 11.61 -2.91 -1.64
CA VAL A 48 10.20 -2.53 -1.58
C VAL A 48 10.10 -1.03 -1.79
N ILE A 49 9.53 -0.60 -2.93
CA ILE A 49 9.38 0.82 -3.27
C ILE A 49 7.90 1.16 -3.28
N VAL A 50 7.48 2.06 -2.37
CA VAL A 50 6.10 2.54 -2.27
C VAL A 50 5.92 3.89 -2.96
N LYS A 51 4.68 4.40 -3.06
CA LYS A 51 4.38 5.70 -3.72
C LYS A 51 4.74 6.91 -2.86
N LEU A 52 4.49 6.82 -1.57
CA LEU A 52 4.71 7.89 -0.59
C LEU A 52 4.60 7.32 0.82
N THR A 53 4.94 8.14 1.80
CA THR A 53 4.73 7.82 3.22
C THR A 53 3.45 8.51 3.68
N ASP A 54 2.37 7.73 3.83
CA ASP A 54 1.07 8.20 4.33
C ASP A 54 0.37 7.09 5.14
N GLY A 55 -0.83 7.38 5.65
CA GLY A 55 -1.57 6.43 6.48
C GLY A 55 -1.87 5.07 5.83
N HIS A 56 -2.00 4.99 4.50
CA HIS A 56 -2.17 3.73 3.78
C HIS A 56 -0.83 3.01 3.60
N PHE A 57 0.17 3.69 3.02
CA PHE A 57 1.47 3.07 2.76
C PHE A 57 2.28 2.77 4.02
N ASN A 58 2.03 3.46 5.14
CA ASN A 58 2.59 3.08 6.44
C ASN A 58 2.17 1.67 6.85
N LYS A 59 0.90 1.28 6.60
CA LYS A 59 0.40 -0.08 6.85
C LYS A 59 1.06 -1.09 5.90
N VAL A 60 1.20 -0.75 4.62
CA VAL A 60 1.87 -1.58 3.60
C VAL A 60 3.33 -1.83 3.99
N MET A 61 4.08 -0.78 4.35
CA MET A 61 5.46 -0.89 4.78
C MET A 61 5.60 -1.73 6.06
N ALA A 62 4.68 -1.57 7.01
CA ALA A 62 4.67 -2.37 8.25
C ALA A 62 4.43 -3.86 7.95
N GLY A 63 3.53 -4.20 7.04
CA GLY A 63 3.30 -5.57 6.61
C GLY A 63 4.52 -6.19 5.92
N ALA A 64 5.15 -5.45 5.02
CA ALA A 64 6.38 -5.90 4.36
C ALA A 64 7.51 -6.16 5.36
N LYS A 65 7.67 -5.25 6.34
CA LYS A 65 8.64 -5.42 7.42
C LYS A 65 8.31 -6.61 8.30
N ALA A 66 7.04 -6.83 8.65
CA ALA A 66 6.62 -7.94 9.51
C ALA A 66 6.97 -9.29 8.90
N TYR A 67 6.78 -9.47 7.59
CA TYR A 67 7.21 -10.70 6.92
C TYR A 67 8.72 -10.95 7.10
N ALA A 68 9.55 -9.92 6.90
CA ALA A 68 11.00 -10.03 7.08
C ALA A 68 11.39 -10.30 8.56
N ASP A 69 10.71 -9.67 9.51
CA ASP A 69 10.96 -9.90 10.95
C ASP A 69 10.61 -11.33 11.38
N GLU A 70 9.71 -12.02 10.68
CA GLU A 70 9.30 -13.40 10.93
C GLU A 70 10.20 -14.46 10.22
N HIS A 71 11.06 -14.01 9.27
CA HIS A 71 11.86 -14.90 8.44
C HIS A 71 13.34 -14.47 8.40
N ASP A 72 14.18 -15.13 9.18
CA ASP A 72 15.60 -14.80 9.37
C ASP A 72 16.43 -14.75 8.07
N ASN A 73 15.94 -15.38 7.01
CA ASN A 73 16.58 -15.40 5.67
C ASN A 73 16.01 -14.33 4.71
N VAL A 74 15.20 -13.38 5.17
CA VAL A 74 14.60 -12.34 4.33
C VAL A 74 15.01 -10.96 4.84
N ASN A 75 15.60 -10.16 3.95
CA ASN A 75 15.89 -8.75 4.20
C ASN A 75 15.02 -7.89 3.28
N VAL A 76 14.40 -6.84 3.83
CA VAL A 76 13.66 -5.86 3.05
C VAL A 76 14.32 -4.49 3.16
N ASP A 77 14.56 -3.85 2.01
CA ASP A 77 14.96 -2.44 1.90
C ASP A 77 13.74 -1.65 1.43
N ILE A 78 13.12 -0.90 2.36
CA ILE A 78 11.87 -0.18 2.11
C ILE A 78 12.18 1.28 1.80
N GLN A 79 11.75 1.74 0.63
CA GLN A 79 12.00 3.07 0.12
C GLN A 79 10.68 3.77 -0.27
N SER A 80 10.65 5.08 -0.08
CA SER A 80 9.51 5.93 -0.42
C SER A 80 10.00 7.26 -0.98
N PRO A 81 9.50 7.72 -2.14
CA PRO A 81 9.77 9.07 -2.61
C PRO A 81 9.16 10.12 -1.68
N THR A 82 9.67 11.33 -1.76
CA THR A 82 9.29 12.44 -0.86
C THR A 82 7.84 12.91 -1.06
N SER A 83 7.25 12.66 -2.23
CA SER A 83 5.85 12.99 -2.52
C SER A 83 5.28 12.14 -3.67
N ALA A 84 3.96 12.15 -3.80
CA ALA A 84 3.24 11.47 -4.90
C ALA A 84 3.54 12.04 -6.30
N THR A 85 4.28 13.15 -6.41
CA THR A 85 4.70 13.77 -7.67
C THR A 85 6.20 13.73 -7.89
N SER A 86 6.95 13.08 -7.00
CA SER A 86 8.42 12.92 -7.11
C SER A 86 8.80 11.79 -8.07
N TYR A 87 8.35 11.90 -9.33
CA TYR A 87 8.52 10.86 -10.35
C TYR A 87 9.97 10.48 -10.59
N ASP A 88 10.85 11.48 -10.78
CA ASP A 88 12.28 11.28 -11.05
C ASP A 88 12.97 10.60 -9.85
N GLU A 89 12.54 10.91 -8.64
CA GLU A 89 13.06 10.28 -7.43
C GLU A 89 12.74 8.79 -7.41
N GLN A 90 11.47 8.43 -7.70
CA GLN A 90 11.08 7.01 -7.76
C GLN A 90 11.77 6.28 -8.92
N VAL A 91 11.93 6.90 -10.09
CA VAL A 91 12.69 6.33 -11.21
C VAL A 91 14.11 5.97 -10.77
N ASN A 92 14.82 6.90 -10.10
CA ASN A 92 16.15 6.65 -9.58
C ASN A 92 16.21 5.51 -8.56
N MET A 93 15.21 5.38 -7.69
CA MET A 93 15.11 4.28 -6.72
C MET A 93 14.95 2.93 -7.45
N ILE A 94 14.08 2.88 -8.46
CA ILE A 94 13.85 1.67 -9.27
C ILE A 94 15.14 1.28 -10.02
N GLU A 95 15.78 2.22 -10.72
CA GLU A 95 17.03 1.96 -11.45
C GLU A 95 18.14 1.49 -10.52
N THR A 96 18.27 2.12 -9.33
CA THR A 96 19.25 1.72 -8.32
C THR A 96 19.01 0.28 -7.84
N SER A 97 17.76 -0.06 -7.54
CA SER A 97 17.40 -1.41 -7.09
C SER A 97 17.61 -2.46 -8.18
N LEU A 98 17.24 -2.14 -9.42
CA LEU A 98 17.44 -3.05 -10.56
C LEU A 98 18.93 -3.22 -10.90
N GLY A 99 19.74 -2.16 -10.79
CA GLY A 99 21.18 -2.20 -11.03
C GLY A 99 22.01 -2.82 -9.90
N ASN A 100 21.45 -2.96 -8.70
CA ASN A 100 22.17 -3.52 -7.55
C ASN A 100 22.18 -5.07 -7.61
N PRO A 101 23.35 -5.73 -7.79
CA PRO A 101 23.42 -7.19 -7.87
C PRO A 101 23.06 -7.91 -6.56
N SER A 102 23.04 -7.20 -5.43
CA SER A 102 22.66 -7.79 -4.15
C SER A 102 21.15 -7.85 -3.93
N ILE A 103 20.34 -7.18 -4.75
CA ILE A 103 18.88 -7.26 -4.69
C ILE A 103 18.40 -8.42 -5.56
N ASP A 104 17.57 -9.29 -5.01
CA ASP A 104 17.02 -10.47 -5.68
C ASP A 104 15.64 -10.19 -6.29
N ALA A 105 14.82 -9.36 -5.61
CA ALA A 105 13.48 -9.03 -6.06
C ALA A 105 13.16 -7.54 -5.87
N LEU A 106 12.27 -7.02 -6.73
CA LEU A 106 11.67 -5.70 -6.64
C LEU A 106 10.17 -5.83 -6.40
N VAL A 107 9.69 -5.29 -5.29
CA VAL A 107 8.28 -5.08 -4.96
C VAL A 107 7.97 -3.60 -5.16
N LEU A 108 7.12 -3.25 -6.10
CA LEU A 108 6.98 -1.87 -6.60
C LEU A 108 5.52 -1.42 -6.63
N ALA A 109 5.22 -0.33 -5.89
CA ALA A 109 4.03 0.48 -6.09
C ALA A 109 4.38 1.71 -6.94
N PRO A 110 4.13 1.71 -8.25
CA PRO A 110 4.60 2.76 -9.13
C PRO A 110 3.79 4.04 -9.01
N LEU A 111 4.47 5.20 -9.04
CA LEU A 111 3.82 6.50 -9.27
C LEU A 111 3.28 6.63 -10.70
N GLN A 112 3.95 5.97 -11.66
CA GLN A 112 3.56 5.95 -13.07
C GLN A 112 3.72 4.54 -13.64
N SER A 113 2.60 3.87 -13.94
CA SER A 113 2.58 2.50 -14.46
C SER A 113 3.38 2.34 -15.76
N ASN A 114 3.28 3.28 -16.70
CA ASN A 114 4.03 3.24 -17.96
C ASN A 114 5.55 3.34 -17.77
N SER A 115 6.00 4.18 -16.83
CA SER A 115 7.42 4.29 -16.49
C SER A 115 7.93 3.00 -15.85
N ALA A 116 7.19 2.41 -14.92
CA ALA A 116 7.51 1.14 -14.30
C ALA A 116 7.65 0.03 -15.34
N SER A 117 6.68 -0.09 -16.26
CA SER A 117 6.70 -1.06 -17.36
C SER A 117 8.00 -0.98 -18.19
N THR A 118 8.44 0.23 -18.50
CA THR A 118 9.66 0.47 -19.27
C THR A 118 10.93 0.10 -18.48
N LEU A 119 10.99 0.51 -17.21
CA LEU A 119 12.16 0.31 -16.35
C LEU A 119 12.43 -1.18 -16.08
N VAL A 120 11.36 -1.96 -15.84
CA VAL A 120 11.50 -3.38 -15.55
C VAL A 120 11.67 -4.27 -16.80
N ALA A 121 11.50 -3.74 -18.01
CA ALA A 121 11.41 -4.52 -19.24
C ALA A 121 12.61 -5.47 -19.50
N ASN A 122 13.80 -5.13 -19.02
CA ASN A 122 15.02 -5.89 -19.27
C ASN A 122 15.63 -6.52 -18.00
N THR A 123 14.91 -6.54 -16.88
CA THR A 123 15.40 -7.15 -15.64
C THR A 123 15.25 -8.67 -15.65
N ASP A 124 16.18 -9.34 -14.98
CA ASP A 124 16.07 -10.78 -14.66
C ASP A 124 15.67 -11.01 -13.19
N LYS A 125 15.46 -9.94 -12.41
CA LYS A 125 14.98 -10.02 -11.04
C LYS A 125 13.50 -10.38 -11.00
N VAL A 126 13.05 -10.97 -9.90
CA VAL A 126 11.63 -11.12 -9.59
C VAL A 126 11.00 -9.74 -9.42
N VAL A 127 9.88 -9.50 -10.10
CA VAL A 127 9.14 -8.22 -10.01
C VAL A 127 7.70 -8.50 -9.59
N ILE A 128 7.31 -7.90 -8.46
CA ILE A 128 5.94 -7.92 -7.94
C ILE A 128 5.38 -6.50 -7.97
N ALA A 129 4.25 -6.31 -8.63
CA ALA A 129 3.49 -5.07 -8.52
C ALA A 129 2.75 -5.04 -7.17
N LEU A 130 2.76 -3.89 -6.51
CA LEU A 130 2.19 -3.67 -5.19
C LEU A 130 1.20 -2.51 -5.25
N ASP A 131 0.00 -2.67 -4.70
CA ASP A 131 -1.03 -1.61 -4.60
C ASP A 131 -1.54 -1.09 -5.96
N THR A 132 -0.66 -0.69 -6.81
CA THR A 132 -0.94 -0.16 -8.16
C THR A 132 -0.32 -1.06 -9.21
N ASP A 133 -1.15 -1.54 -10.12
CA ASP A 133 -0.73 -2.45 -11.19
C ASP A 133 -0.06 -1.71 -12.35
N PHE A 134 0.72 -2.45 -13.13
CA PHE A 134 1.30 -2.03 -14.41
C PHE A 134 1.49 -3.24 -15.34
N THR A 135 1.45 -2.99 -16.64
CA THR A 135 1.59 -4.05 -17.64
C THR A 135 3.05 -4.30 -17.96
N SER A 136 3.55 -5.53 -17.74
CA SER A 136 4.89 -5.95 -18.14
C SER A 136 4.99 -7.47 -18.18
N ASP A 137 5.70 -8.01 -19.18
CA ASP A 137 6.03 -9.45 -19.25
C ASP A 137 7.01 -9.88 -18.14
N LYS A 138 7.65 -8.93 -17.48
CA LYS A 138 8.57 -9.17 -16.35
C LYS A 138 7.88 -9.12 -15.00
N LYS A 139 6.67 -8.55 -14.92
CA LYS A 139 5.87 -8.58 -13.70
C LYS A 139 5.31 -9.99 -13.50
N LEU A 140 5.68 -10.61 -12.39
CA LEU A 140 5.23 -11.96 -12.05
C LEU A 140 3.82 -11.96 -11.46
N ALA A 141 3.54 -11.02 -10.56
CA ALA A 141 2.26 -10.91 -9.88
C ALA A 141 1.90 -9.45 -9.57
N PHE A 142 0.62 -9.21 -9.38
CA PHE A 142 0.09 -8.00 -8.74
C PHE A 142 -0.50 -8.38 -7.38
N VAL A 143 -0.04 -7.72 -6.32
CA VAL A 143 -0.57 -7.83 -4.95
C VAL A 143 -1.24 -6.51 -4.58
N GLY A 144 -2.54 -6.54 -4.41
CA GLY A 144 -3.32 -5.33 -4.16
C GLY A 144 -4.77 -5.65 -3.86
N THR A 145 -5.58 -4.62 -3.72
CA THR A 145 -7.02 -4.75 -3.53
C THR A 145 -7.71 -5.07 -4.85
N GLY A 146 -8.67 -5.99 -4.85
CA GLY A 146 -9.61 -6.19 -5.94
C GLY A 146 -10.51 -4.95 -6.12
N ASN A 147 -9.94 -3.88 -6.71
CA ASN A 147 -10.51 -2.52 -6.72
C ASN A 147 -11.95 -2.46 -7.22
N LYS A 148 -12.27 -3.22 -8.27
CA LYS A 148 -13.63 -3.25 -8.82
C LYS A 148 -14.63 -3.87 -7.84
N ASP A 149 -14.30 -5.01 -7.26
CA ASP A 149 -15.20 -5.73 -6.36
C ASP A 149 -15.34 -5.02 -5.01
N ALA A 150 -14.25 -4.43 -4.52
CA ALA A 150 -14.26 -3.59 -3.33
C ALA A 150 -15.17 -2.37 -3.50
N ALA A 151 -15.01 -1.62 -4.60
CA ALA A 151 -15.85 -0.47 -4.91
C ALA A 151 -17.31 -0.85 -5.15
N LYS A 152 -17.57 -1.99 -5.82
CA LYS A 152 -18.92 -2.52 -5.98
C LYS A 152 -19.58 -2.76 -4.61
N SER A 153 -18.87 -3.42 -3.69
CA SER A 153 -19.37 -3.67 -2.34
C SER A 153 -19.69 -2.38 -1.59
N GLY A 154 -18.81 -1.35 -1.67
CA GLY A 154 -19.04 -0.05 -1.06
C GLY A 154 -20.21 0.71 -1.69
N GLY A 155 -20.32 0.70 -3.02
CA GLY A 155 -21.44 1.32 -3.73
C GLY A 155 -22.79 0.69 -3.35
N THR A 156 -22.84 -0.65 -3.28
CA THR A 156 -24.02 -1.38 -2.81
C THR A 156 -24.38 -1.00 -1.38
N ALA A 157 -23.41 -1.04 -0.46
CA ALA A 157 -23.64 -0.73 0.95
C ALA A 157 -24.15 0.70 1.17
N ALA A 158 -23.60 1.68 0.44
CA ALA A 158 -23.99 3.08 0.54
C ALA A 158 -25.44 3.31 0.06
N VAL A 159 -25.83 2.68 -1.06
CA VAL A 159 -27.21 2.75 -1.57
C VAL A 159 -28.20 2.06 -0.63
N GLU A 160 -27.82 0.90 -0.07
CA GLU A 160 -28.66 0.18 0.90
C GLU A 160 -28.83 1.00 2.19
N ALA A 161 -27.79 1.69 2.66
CA ALA A 161 -27.88 2.59 3.81
C ALA A 161 -28.80 3.79 3.54
N ALA A 162 -28.76 4.40 2.36
CA ALA A 162 -29.67 5.48 1.97
C ALA A 162 -31.12 4.97 1.89
N LYS A 163 -31.35 3.76 1.38
CA LYS A 163 -32.68 3.13 1.38
C LYS A 163 -33.20 2.85 2.79
N ALA A 164 -32.34 2.42 3.70
CA ALA A 164 -32.68 2.24 5.10
C ALA A 164 -33.12 3.55 5.77
N ASN A 165 -32.59 4.69 5.30
CA ASN A 165 -32.99 6.04 5.71
C ASN A 165 -34.28 6.54 5.01
N GLY A 166 -34.91 5.71 4.17
CA GLY A 166 -36.22 6.02 3.56
C GLY A 166 -36.15 6.60 2.14
N VAL A 167 -35.01 6.54 1.48
CA VAL A 167 -34.85 6.99 0.08
C VAL A 167 -35.12 5.81 -0.86
N ASP A 168 -36.20 5.86 -1.67
CA ASP A 168 -36.57 4.73 -2.54
C ASP A 168 -35.54 4.48 -3.66
N LYS A 169 -35.05 5.55 -4.28
CA LYS A 169 -34.08 5.52 -5.39
C LYS A 169 -32.97 6.52 -5.14
N PRO A 170 -31.94 6.16 -4.37
CA PRO A 170 -30.85 7.07 -4.02
C PRO A 170 -30.11 7.62 -5.24
N THR A 171 -29.90 8.94 -5.24
CA THR A 171 -29.05 9.64 -6.20
C THR A 171 -27.60 9.61 -5.74
N VAL A 172 -26.67 9.33 -6.67
CA VAL A 172 -25.27 9.09 -6.34
C VAL A 172 -24.34 9.97 -7.18
N LEU A 173 -23.46 10.71 -6.49
CA LEU A 173 -22.28 11.34 -7.06
C LEU A 173 -21.08 10.39 -6.87
N ILE A 174 -20.26 10.24 -7.92
CA ILE A 174 -18.95 9.57 -7.81
C ILE A 174 -17.85 10.62 -7.97
N VAL A 175 -16.96 10.70 -6.97
CA VAL A 175 -15.74 11.53 -6.99
C VAL A 175 -14.56 10.58 -7.17
N THR A 176 -13.93 10.62 -8.35
CA THR A 176 -12.88 9.67 -8.72
C THR A 176 -11.53 10.36 -8.96
N GLY A 177 -10.46 9.55 -9.10
CA GLY A 177 -9.11 10.04 -9.26
C GLY A 177 -8.74 10.45 -10.67
N VAL A 178 -7.60 9.99 -11.17
CA VAL A 178 -7.09 10.33 -12.49
C VAL A 178 -7.84 9.56 -13.56
N GLN A 179 -8.31 10.27 -14.57
CA GLN A 179 -8.96 9.64 -15.73
C GLN A 179 -7.95 8.77 -16.49
N GLY A 180 -8.32 7.52 -16.76
CA GLY A 180 -7.47 6.56 -17.45
C GLY A 180 -6.43 5.86 -16.55
N ASP A 181 -6.41 6.13 -15.24
CA ASP A 181 -5.68 5.31 -14.28
C ASP A 181 -6.45 4.01 -14.01
N GLU A 182 -5.79 2.86 -14.19
CA GLU A 182 -6.45 1.54 -14.11
C GLU A 182 -7.13 1.29 -12.75
N THR A 183 -6.52 1.75 -11.66
CA THR A 183 -7.06 1.61 -10.30
C THR A 183 -8.33 2.43 -10.11
N HIS A 184 -8.29 3.71 -10.51
CA HIS A 184 -9.45 4.60 -10.38
C HIS A 184 -10.58 4.25 -11.34
N GLU A 185 -10.26 3.80 -12.55
CA GLU A 185 -11.28 3.31 -13.50
C GLU A 185 -11.92 2.00 -13.01
N ALA A 186 -11.17 1.10 -12.39
CA ALA A 186 -11.72 -0.10 -11.78
C ALA A 186 -12.67 0.24 -10.60
N ARG A 187 -12.28 1.18 -9.72
CA ARG A 187 -13.16 1.67 -8.65
C ARG A 187 -14.42 2.32 -9.21
N LEU A 188 -14.29 3.18 -10.23
CA LEU A 188 -15.42 3.81 -10.90
C LEU A 188 -16.39 2.77 -11.50
N ALA A 189 -15.86 1.76 -12.19
CA ALA A 189 -16.67 0.68 -12.76
C ALA A 189 -17.39 -0.11 -11.68
N GLY A 190 -16.71 -0.44 -10.58
CA GLY A 190 -17.29 -1.14 -9.43
C GLY A 190 -18.40 -0.32 -8.76
N TYR A 191 -18.17 0.96 -8.50
CA TYR A 191 -19.20 1.85 -7.94
C TYR A 191 -20.46 1.90 -8.79
N LYS A 192 -20.30 2.10 -10.12
CA LYS A 192 -21.46 2.12 -11.04
C LYS A 192 -22.24 0.82 -10.98
N GLU A 193 -21.55 -0.32 -11.03
CA GLU A 193 -22.19 -1.64 -10.97
C GLU A 193 -22.91 -1.85 -9.64
N GLY A 194 -22.26 -1.55 -8.50
CA GLY A 194 -22.87 -1.71 -7.17
C GLY A 194 -24.07 -0.79 -6.94
N VAL A 195 -23.99 0.45 -7.40
CA VAL A 195 -25.11 1.40 -7.32
C VAL A 195 -26.30 0.94 -8.16
N GLU A 196 -26.07 0.52 -9.42
CA GLU A 196 -27.12 0.04 -10.31
C GLU A 196 -27.80 -1.23 -9.76
N GLU A 197 -27.03 -2.22 -9.35
CA GLU A 197 -27.56 -3.48 -8.77
C GLU A 197 -28.36 -3.24 -7.48
N ALA A 198 -27.92 -2.29 -6.65
CA ALA A 198 -28.64 -1.89 -5.45
C ALA A 198 -29.85 -0.97 -5.74
N GLY A 199 -30.07 -0.57 -7.01
CA GLY A 199 -31.21 0.23 -7.46
C GLY A 199 -31.08 1.74 -7.14
N GLY A 200 -29.87 2.25 -6.99
CA GLY A 200 -29.55 3.67 -6.98
C GLY A 200 -29.37 4.22 -8.40
N GLU A 201 -29.10 5.51 -8.53
CA GLU A 201 -28.85 6.19 -9.81
C GLU A 201 -27.59 7.06 -9.72
N VAL A 202 -26.56 6.73 -10.53
CA VAL A 202 -25.40 7.62 -10.67
C VAL A 202 -25.81 8.81 -11.53
N ILE A 203 -25.91 9.98 -10.91
CA ILE A 203 -26.33 11.22 -11.56
C ILE A 203 -25.16 12.08 -12.04
N GLU A 204 -23.96 11.89 -11.47
CA GLU A 204 -22.78 12.69 -11.79
C GLU A 204 -21.50 11.93 -11.50
N VAL A 205 -20.44 12.19 -12.25
CA VAL A 205 -19.07 11.68 -12.05
C VAL A 205 -18.08 12.82 -12.18
N GLN A 206 -17.25 13.04 -11.15
CA GLN A 206 -16.23 14.08 -11.13
C GLN A 206 -14.84 13.48 -11.01
N TYR A 207 -13.97 13.75 -12.00
CA TYR A 207 -12.56 13.38 -11.96
C TYR A 207 -11.75 14.46 -11.24
N CYS A 208 -11.17 14.11 -10.11
CA CYS A 208 -10.49 15.04 -9.20
C CYS A 208 -8.99 14.71 -9.01
N ASP A 209 -8.41 13.90 -9.88
CA ASP A 209 -6.99 13.51 -9.88
C ASP A 209 -6.49 12.93 -8.54
N GLY A 210 -7.40 12.42 -7.70
CA GLY A 210 -7.08 11.94 -6.37
C GLY A 210 -6.81 13.04 -5.34
N LEU A 211 -7.04 14.33 -5.68
CA LEU A 211 -6.65 15.49 -4.90
C LEU A 211 -7.83 16.10 -4.12
N ALA A 212 -7.62 16.32 -2.83
CA ALA A 212 -8.61 16.88 -1.90
C ALA A 212 -9.15 18.25 -2.36
N GLU A 213 -8.27 19.15 -2.82
CA GLU A 213 -8.66 20.49 -3.27
C GLU A 213 -9.53 20.46 -4.55
N LYS A 214 -9.29 19.51 -5.45
CA LYS A 214 -10.13 19.34 -6.63
C LYS A 214 -11.49 18.76 -6.27
N ALA A 215 -11.53 17.81 -5.35
CA ALA A 215 -12.78 17.26 -4.83
C ALA A 215 -13.62 18.31 -4.10
N ALA A 216 -12.98 19.21 -3.32
CA ALA A 216 -13.66 20.35 -2.70
C ALA A 216 -14.33 21.25 -3.74
N THR A 217 -13.57 21.68 -4.74
CA THR A 217 -14.07 22.55 -5.81
C THR A 217 -15.18 21.87 -6.65
N ALA A 218 -15.03 20.57 -6.92
CA ALA A 218 -16.05 19.78 -7.59
C ALA A 218 -17.33 19.71 -6.77
N MET A 219 -17.24 19.46 -5.47
CA MET A 219 -18.40 19.38 -4.58
C MET A 219 -19.14 20.71 -4.46
N GLU A 220 -18.41 21.84 -4.34
CA GLU A 220 -19.03 23.18 -4.37
C GLU A 220 -19.84 23.41 -5.66
N SER A 221 -19.30 22.99 -6.81
CA SER A 221 -19.97 23.10 -8.10
C SER A 221 -21.18 22.17 -8.19
N VAL A 222 -21.05 20.95 -7.72
CA VAL A 222 -22.13 19.95 -7.70
C VAL A 222 -23.30 20.41 -6.83
N MET A 223 -23.01 21.00 -5.66
CA MET A 223 -24.07 21.55 -4.80
C MET A 223 -24.87 22.69 -5.44
N GLN A 224 -24.26 23.42 -6.37
CA GLN A 224 -24.98 24.44 -7.16
C GLN A 224 -25.82 23.81 -8.27
N MET A 225 -25.36 22.72 -8.89
CA MET A 225 -26.10 22.00 -9.94
C MET A 225 -27.26 21.20 -9.39
N TYR A 226 -27.13 20.67 -8.16
CA TYR A 226 -28.14 19.84 -7.49
C TYR A 226 -28.60 20.48 -6.17
N PRO A 227 -29.31 21.62 -6.21
CA PRO A 227 -29.66 22.37 -4.99
C PRO A 227 -30.62 21.64 -4.04
N ASP A 228 -31.30 20.60 -4.51
CA ASP A 228 -32.21 19.77 -3.70
C ASP A 228 -31.51 18.63 -2.94
N GLY A 229 -30.20 18.49 -3.10
CA GLY A 229 -29.40 17.47 -2.41
C GLY A 229 -28.99 16.30 -3.29
N ILE A 230 -28.07 15.51 -2.79
CA ILE A 230 -27.63 14.21 -3.32
C ILE A 230 -27.58 13.25 -2.15
N ASP A 231 -28.09 12.03 -2.32
CA ASP A 231 -28.25 11.08 -1.23
C ASP A 231 -26.93 10.39 -0.84
N VAL A 232 -26.07 10.11 -1.84
CA VAL A 232 -24.81 9.38 -1.65
C VAL A 232 -23.67 10.02 -2.44
N VAL A 233 -22.50 10.13 -1.82
CA VAL A 233 -21.23 10.46 -2.50
C VAL A 233 -20.25 9.31 -2.29
N LEU A 234 -19.80 8.71 -3.39
CA LEU A 234 -18.78 7.66 -3.41
C LEU A 234 -17.44 8.27 -3.84
N SER A 235 -16.45 8.19 -2.99
CA SER A 235 -15.11 8.72 -3.28
C SER A 235 -14.10 7.61 -3.47
N SER A 236 -13.22 7.75 -4.47
CA SER A 236 -12.20 6.74 -4.73
C SER A 236 -10.93 6.87 -3.90
N ASN A 237 -10.88 7.81 -2.95
CA ASN A 237 -9.93 7.81 -1.82
C ASN A 237 -10.45 8.66 -0.64
N ASP A 238 -9.82 8.50 0.51
CA ASP A 238 -10.20 9.17 1.76
C ASP A 238 -9.93 10.67 1.77
N ASP A 239 -8.84 11.12 1.15
CA ASP A 239 -8.51 12.55 1.14
C ASP A 239 -9.59 13.36 0.40
N MET A 240 -10.09 12.83 -0.70
CA MET A 240 -11.22 13.40 -1.42
C MET A 240 -12.52 13.30 -0.62
N ALA A 241 -12.81 12.13 0.00
CA ALA A 241 -14.00 11.94 0.83
C ALA A 241 -14.07 12.93 1.99
N MET A 242 -12.98 13.07 2.73
CA MET A 242 -12.89 14.00 3.85
C MET A 242 -13.04 15.45 3.43
N SER A 243 -12.54 15.79 2.24
CA SER A 243 -12.73 17.11 1.63
C SER A 243 -14.21 17.38 1.27
N VAL A 244 -14.88 16.40 0.65
CA VAL A 244 -16.33 16.46 0.34
C VAL A 244 -17.15 16.66 1.62
N VAL A 245 -16.90 15.86 2.66
CA VAL A 245 -17.55 15.98 3.96
C VAL A 245 -17.39 17.39 4.53
N LYS A 246 -16.18 17.93 4.46
CA LYS A 246 -15.91 19.29 4.94
C LYS A 246 -16.74 20.34 4.19
N ILE A 247 -16.82 20.28 2.87
CA ILE A 247 -17.61 21.22 2.05
C ILE A 247 -19.09 21.11 2.37
N ILE A 248 -19.65 19.89 2.48
CA ILE A 248 -21.04 19.69 2.88
C ILE A 248 -21.32 20.34 4.22
N LYS A 249 -20.48 20.07 5.21
CA LYS A 249 -20.63 20.61 6.58
C LYS A 249 -20.52 22.13 6.62
N ASP A 250 -19.51 22.70 5.96
CA ASP A 250 -19.26 24.14 5.95
C ASP A 250 -20.35 24.93 5.22
N SER A 251 -21.00 24.30 4.24
CA SER A 251 -22.12 24.92 3.51
C SER A 251 -23.34 25.20 4.38
N GLY A 252 -23.55 24.43 5.44
CA GLY A 252 -24.75 24.48 6.25
C GLY A 252 -26.06 24.20 5.50
N ASN A 253 -25.98 23.64 4.29
CA ASN A 253 -27.14 23.34 3.47
C ASN A 253 -27.89 22.11 4.00
N ALA A 254 -29.06 22.31 4.57
CA ALA A 254 -29.88 21.24 5.16
C ALA A 254 -30.26 20.12 4.16
N LYS A 255 -30.22 20.39 2.86
CA LYS A 255 -30.48 19.39 1.82
C LYS A 255 -29.40 18.36 1.66
N TYR A 256 -28.21 18.64 2.19
CA TYR A 256 -27.06 17.76 2.18
C TYR A 256 -26.72 17.19 3.58
N ALA A 257 -27.54 17.52 4.59
CA ALA A 257 -27.25 17.11 5.97
C ALA A 257 -27.22 15.58 6.17
N ASP A 258 -28.03 14.85 5.40
CA ASP A 258 -28.17 13.40 5.48
C ASP A 258 -27.43 12.66 4.35
N THR A 259 -26.61 13.38 3.57
CA THR A 259 -25.81 12.77 2.48
C THR A 259 -24.81 11.77 3.06
N ILE A 260 -24.89 10.53 2.61
CA ILE A 260 -23.93 9.48 2.99
C ILE A 260 -22.67 9.62 2.13
N VAL A 261 -21.54 9.87 2.76
CA VAL A 261 -20.25 9.90 2.08
C VAL A 261 -19.47 8.62 2.38
N CYS A 262 -19.00 7.94 1.34
CA CYS A 262 -18.18 6.73 1.42
C CYS A 262 -16.77 7.06 0.94
N GLY A 263 -15.75 6.78 1.79
CA GLY A 263 -14.33 6.87 1.48
C GLY A 263 -13.77 5.57 0.87
N PHE A 264 -12.48 5.60 0.61
CA PHE A 264 -11.71 4.43 0.20
C PHE A 264 -10.27 4.61 0.69
N ASP A 265 -9.67 3.61 1.30
CA ASP A 265 -8.30 3.37 1.76
C ASP A 265 -8.25 2.89 3.22
N GLY A 266 -9.19 3.25 4.08
CA GLY A 266 -9.19 2.92 5.51
C GLY A 266 -8.15 3.69 6.29
N LYS A 267 -7.90 4.97 5.93
CA LYS A 267 -7.00 5.83 6.70
C LYS A 267 -7.55 6.08 8.10
N THR A 268 -6.66 6.24 9.09
CA THR A 268 -7.04 6.50 10.49
C THR A 268 -8.01 7.69 10.62
N SER A 269 -7.80 8.75 9.81
CA SER A 269 -8.68 9.92 9.79
C SER A 269 -10.10 9.60 9.31
N ALA A 270 -10.25 8.78 8.27
CA ALA A 270 -11.55 8.38 7.73
C ALA A 270 -12.29 7.45 8.70
N ILE A 271 -11.61 6.45 9.25
CA ILE A 271 -12.21 5.54 10.23
C ILE A 271 -12.60 6.27 11.53
N SER A 272 -11.79 7.25 11.98
CA SER A 272 -12.16 8.12 13.11
C SER A 272 -13.38 8.95 12.80
N ALA A 273 -13.51 9.46 11.56
CA ALA A 273 -14.65 10.23 11.12
C ALA A 273 -15.95 9.38 11.04
N ILE A 274 -15.85 8.08 10.74
CA ILE A 274 -16.98 7.15 10.85
C ILE A 274 -17.43 7.04 12.31
N LYS A 275 -16.49 6.85 13.22
CA LYS A 275 -16.79 6.76 14.66
C LYS A 275 -17.44 8.01 15.21
N ASP A 276 -17.03 9.18 14.72
CA ASP A 276 -17.59 10.47 15.12
C ASP A 276 -18.89 10.81 14.37
N GLY A 277 -19.35 9.96 13.45
CA GLY A 277 -20.56 10.18 12.66
C GLY A 277 -20.42 11.27 11.59
N THR A 278 -19.19 11.65 11.24
CA THR A 278 -18.90 12.68 10.23
C THR A 278 -18.80 12.08 8.83
N LEU A 279 -18.20 10.88 8.71
CA LEU A 279 -18.18 10.08 7.49
C LEU A 279 -19.16 8.92 7.64
N GLY A 280 -19.90 8.57 6.57
CA GLY A 280 -20.88 7.50 6.61
C GLY A 280 -20.25 6.11 6.63
N MET A 281 -19.30 5.88 5.76
CA MET A 281 -18.59 4.60 5.63
C MET A 281 -17.27 4.75 4.85
N ASP A 282 -16.50 3.67 4.83
CA ASP A 282 -15.22 3.59 4.13
C ASP A 282 -14.98 2.18 3.57
N ILE A 283 -14.33 2.09 2.43
CA ILE A 283 -13.81 0.84 1.89
C ILE A 283 -12.35 0.72 2.30
N ALA A 284 -12.12 0.16 3.48
CA ALA A 284 -10.78 0.01 4.03
C ALA A 284 -9.99 -1.06 3.26
N GLN A 285 -8.88 -0.68 2.67
CA GLN A 285 -7.90 -1.59 2.10
C GLN A 285 -7.10 -2.25 3.23
N LEU A 286 -6.78 -3.54 3.09
CA LEU A 286 -5.97 -4.26 4.07
C LEU A 286 -4.47 -4.07 3.76
N GLY A 287 -3.98 -2.83 3.94
CA GLY A 287 -2.62 -2.44 3.56
C GLY A 287 -1.53 -3.26 4.24
N TYR A 288 -1.70 -3.65 5.52
CA TYR A 288 -0.76 -4.52 6.20
C TYR A 288 -0.64 -5.89 5.50
N ASP A 289 -1.77 -6.53 5.23
CA ASP A 289 -1.80 -7.82 4.54
C ASP A 289 -1.25 -7.71 3.10
N MET A 290 -1.47 -6.56 2.45
CA MET A 290 -0.93 -6.25 1.13
C MET A 290 0.60 -6.27 1.12
N GLY A 291 1.23 -5.54 2.03
CA GLY A 291 2.69 -5.50 2.14
C GLY A 291 3.29 -6.87 2.52
N TYR A 292 2.66 -7.56 3.48
CA TYR A 292 3.07 -8.90 3.91
C TYR A 292 3.03 -9.90 2.75
N LYS A 293 1.88 -9.99 2.05
CA LYS A 293 1.69 -10.89 0.90
C LYS A 293 2.60 -10.56 -0.28
N ALA A 294 2.97 -9.29 -0.47
CA ALA A 294 3.85 -8.90 -1.56
C ALA A 294 5.29 -9.41 -1.37
N VAL A 295 5.81 -9.33 -0.14
CA VAL A 295 7.12 -9.89 0.20
C VAL A 295 7.05 -11.42 0.19
N GLU A 296 5.99 -12.04 0.72
CA GLU A 296 5.75 -13.47 0.64
C GLU A 296 5.77 -13.97 -0.82
N ALA A 297 5.07 -13.29 -1.72
CA ALA A 297 5.02 -13.64 -3.14
C ALA A 297 6.41 -13.55 -3.79
N ALA A 298 7.21 -12.52 -3.46
CA ALA A 298 8.57 -12.39 -3.94
C ALA A 298 9.47 -13.54 -3.46
N VAL A 299 9.37 -13.91 -2.18
CA VAL A 299 10.14 -15.04 -1.61
C VAL A 299 9.73 -16.35 -2.26
N LYS A 300 8.45 -16.68 -2.37
CA LYS A 300 7.96 -17.87 -3.06
C LYS A 300 8.50 -17.99 -4.48
N ALA A 301 8.50 -16.87 -5.21
CA ALA A 301 9.06 -16.84 -6.57
C ALA A 301 10.57 -17.12 -6.59
N LEU A 302 11.34 -16.58 -5.63
CA LEU A 302 12.77 -16.82 -5.48
C LEU A 302 13.08 -18.27 -5.10
N GLU A 303 12.18 -18.93 -4.39
CA GLU A 303 12.24 -20.36 -4.05
C GLU A 303 11.81 -21.27 -5.21
N GLY A 304 11.34 -20.68 -6.32
CA GLY A 304 10.87 -21.41 -7.50
C GLY A 304 9.46 -21.96 -7.36
N GLU A 305 8.71 -21.47 -6.39
CA GLU A 305 7.30 -21.81 -6.22
C GLU A 305 6.41 -21.06 -7.22
N GLN A 306 5.25 -21.60 -7.51
CA GLN A 306 4.26 -20.95 -8.36
C GLN A 306 3.55 -19.82 -7.56
N VAL A 307 3.47 -18.65 -8.18
CA VAL A 307 2.78 -17.47 -7.64
C VAL A 307 1.62 -17.12 -8.55
N ASP A 308 0.44 -16.87 -7.98
CA ASP A 308 -0.72 -16.42 -8.73
C ASP A 308 -0.46 -15.02 -9.31
N SER A 309 -0.92 -14.78 -10.54
CA SER A 309 -0.72 -13.49 -11.22
C SER A 309 -1.44 -12.31 -10.55
N PHE A 310 -2.49 -12.59 -9.77
CA PHE A 310 -3.17 -11.64 -8.90
C PHE A 310 -3.37 -12.23 -7.51
N ILE A 311 -2.94 -11.48 -6.49
CA ILE A 311 -3.10 -11.83 -5.07
C ILE A 311 -3.91 -10.72 -4.42
N ASP A 312 -5.17 -10.99 -4.14
CA ASP A 312 -6.03 -10.05 -3.43
C ASP A 312 -5.58 -9.87 -1.97
N SER A 313 -5.25 -8.64 -1.61
CA SER A 313 -4.95 -8.29 -0.23
C SER A 313 -6.22 -8.24 0.63
N GLY A 314 -7.38 -8.08 0.01
CA GLY A 314 -8.66 -7.91 0.65
C GLY A 314 -9.04 -6.45 0.90
N SER A 315 -10.32 -6.26 1.19
CA SER A 315 -10.90 -4.99 1.63
C SER A 315 -12.07 -5.25 2.58
N LYS A 316 -12.46 -4.23 3.35
CA LYS A 316 -13.59 -4.31 4.27
C LYS A 316 -14.39 -3.01 4.19
N VAL A 317 -15.70 -3.10 4.02
CA VAL A 317 -16.57 -1.93 4.21
C VAL A 317 -16.69 -1.66 5.71
N ALA A 318 -16.15 -0.53 6.13
CA ALA A 318 -16.24 -0.04 7.51
C ALA A 318 -17.36 0.98 7.62
N ASP A 319 -18.19 0.84 8.64
CA ASP A 319 -19.26 1.76 9.02
C ASP A 319 -19.37 1.88 10.55
N SER A 320 -20.35 2.61 11.03
CA SER A 320 -20.56 2.82 12.48
C SER A 320 -20.81 1.52 13.28
N THR A 321 -21.15 0.41 12.62
CA THR A 321 -21.43 -0.88 13.28
C THR A 321 -20.20 -1.72 13.49
N ASN A 322 -19.12 -1.50 12.71
CA ASN A 322 -17.92 -2.34 12.71
C ASN A 322 -16.59 -1.57 12.78
N CYS A 323 -16.59 -0.24 12.76
CA CYS A 323 -15.36 0.56 12.79
C CYS A 323 -14.52 0.33 14.05
N ASP A 324 -15.11 0.02 15.18
CA ASP A 324 -14.37 -0.28 16.42
C ASP A 324 -13.54 -1.57 16.30
N GLU A 325 -14.06 -2.61 15.63
CA GLU A 325 -13.31 -3.84 15.34
C GLU A 325 -12.08 -3.56 14.47
N TYR A 326 -12.25 -2.70 13.44
CA TYR A 326 -11.14 -2.28 12.59
C TYR A 326 -10.08 -1.50 13.39
N ILE A 327 -10.51 -0.56 14.24
CA ILE A 327 -9.63 0.21 15.12
C ILE A 327 -8.83 -0.70 16.05
N ASP A 328 -9.47 -1.69 16.67
CA ASP A 328 -8.82 -2.60 17.59
C ASP A 328 -7.80 -3.51 16.89
N ASP A 329 -8.09 -3.98 15.67
CA ASP A 329 -7.13 -4.71 14.84
C ASP A 329 -5.90 -3.86 14.49
N MET A 330 -6.11 -2.60 14.07
CA MET A 330 -5.01 -1.68 13.76
C MET A 330 -4.18 -1.34 15.01
N LYS A 331 -4.80 -1.17 16.18
CA LYS A 331 -4.08 -0.99 17.46
C LYS A 331 -3.25 -2.20 17.85
N ALA A 332 -3.78 -3.40 17.67
CA ALA A 332 -3.07 -4.63 17.94
C ALA A 332 -1.80 -4.78 17.07
N LYS A 333 -1.84 -4.25 15.85
CA LYS A 333 -0.70 -4.20 14.91
C LYS A 333 0.21 -2.97 15.13
N GLY A 334 -0.10 -2.08 16.08
CA GLY A 334 0.65 -0.83 16.29
C GLY A 334 0.51 0.20 15.16
N LEU A 335 -0.57 0.13 14.38
CA LEU A 335 -0.82 0.93 13.17
C LEU A 335 -1.94 1.95 13.33
N TRP A 336 -2.45 2.10 14.54
CA TRP A 336 -3.43 3.13 14.87
C TRP A 336 -2.73 4.31 15.56
N GLU A 337 -2.65 5.44 14.87
CA GLU A 337 -2.09 6.71 15.38
C GLU A 337 -3.20 7.66 15.88
#